data_a160f18158042cdb66fb2340fc6f3ff8
#
_entry.id   a160f18158042cdb66fb2340fc6f3ff8
#
_cell.length_a   1.000
_cell.length_b   1.000
_cell.length_c   1.000
_cell.angle_alpha   90.00
_cell.angle_beta   90.00
_cell.angle_gamma   90.00
#
_symmetry.space_group_name_H-M   'P 1'
#
loop_
_entity.id
_entity.type
_entity.pdbx_description
1 polymer ?
#
loop_
_entity_poly.entity_id
_entity_poly.type
_entity_poly.pdbx_seq_one_letter_code
_entity_poly.pdbx_strand_id
1 'polypeptide(L)'
;MAVQRIATRANWAARNPILLPGEIGFETDTGNQKIGNGVEGWNKLHYYGSPGHWGEFSSTVEQSATANTPTEVTYNNTDPNGDGVRIELNSRITVNNPGVYVFEFNLQLSNDDTQIHDAHFWLRRNNSGSDGDVALTTTAVSVIEKHGGVRGNNNLLIDHTLTLAKEDYIELMWAPSNALVTLLAGAAITDPYTRPSRPSVVLNVYQVAAA
;
A
#
# COMPACT_ATOMS: atom_id res chain seq x y z
N MET A 1 8.02 7.62 -41.36
CA MET A 1 8.81 6.55 -40.69
C MET A 1 9.04 6.98 -39.28
N ALA A 2 8.60 6.21 -38.28
CA ALA A 2 8.85 6.54 -36.85
C ALA A 2 10.35 6.40 -36.63
N VAL A 3 10.99 7.47 -36.11
CA VAL A 3 12.41 7.46 -35.76
C VAL A 3 12.51 7.01 -34.31
N GLN A 4 13.20 5.88 -34.09
CA GLN A 4 13.56 5.44 -32.75
C GLN A 4 14.89 6.08 -32.36
N ARG A 5 14.93 6.76 -31.22
CA ARG A 5 16.17 7.28 -30.62
C ARG A 5 16.55 6.45 -29.42
N ILE A 6 17.83 6.15 -29.29
CA ILE A 6 18.37 5.29 -28.23
C ILE A 6 19.45 5.99 -27.43
N ALA A 7 19.47 5.82 -26.12
CA ALA A 7 20.52 6.25 -25.22
C ALA A 7 20.38 5.52 -23.87
N THR A 8 21.37 5.63 -22.99
CA THR A 8 21.24 5.16 -21.60
C THR A 8 20.30 6.10 -20.82
N ARG A 9 19.68 5.59 -19.73
CA ARG A 9 18.83 6.37 -18.82
C ARG A 9 19.52 7.68 -18.38
N ALA A 10 20.80 7.58 -17.98
CA ALA A 10 21.57 8.73 -17.55
C ALA A 10 21.73 9.79 -18.66
N ASN A 11 21.98 9.38 -19.89
CA ASN A 11 22.11 10.27 -21.04
C ASN A 11 20.77 10.92 -21.42
N TRP A 12 19.67 10.18 -21.36
CA TRP A 12 18.33 10.72 -21.56
C TRP A 12 18.00 11.80 -20.53
N ALA A 13 18.21 11.49 -19.25
CA ALA A 13 17.95 12.41 -18.14
C ALA A 13 18.78 13.70 -18.24
N ALA A 14 20.08 13.60 -18.56
CA ALA A 14 20.97 14.75 -18.67
C ALA A 14 20.63 15.67 -19.85
N ARG A 15 20.25 15.10 -21.01
CA ARG A 15 19.90 15.86 -22.20
C ARG A 15 18.47 16.38 -22.18
N ASN A 16 17.59 15.70 -21.50
CA ASN A 16 16.16 16.02 -21.36
C ASN A 16 15.49 16.53 -22.66
N PRO A 17 15.65 15.86 -23.81
CA PRO A 17 15.14 16.35 -25.09
C PRO A 17 13.60 16.31 -25.13
N ILE A 18 13.00 17.21 -25.93
CA ILE A 18 11.61 17.09 -26.35
C ILE A 18 11.58 16.14 -27.56
N LEU A 19 10.89 15.01 -27.43
CA LEU A 19 10.66 14.09 -28.53
C LEU A 19 9.45 14.52 -29.34
N LEU A 20 9.49 14.30 -30.67
CA LEU A 20 8.34 14.58 -31.52
C LEU A 20 7.12 13.77 -31.12
N PRO A 21 5.89 14.21 -31.45
CA PRO A 21 4.69 13.42 -31.19
C PRO A 21 4.80 12.02 -31.83
N GLY A 22 4.69 10.97 -30.99
CA GLY A 22 4.82 9.57 -31.43
C GLY A 22 6.25 9.09 -31.65
N GLU A 23 7.28 9.93 -31.43
CA GLU A 23 8.68 9.49 -31.46
C GLU A 23 8.98 8.62 -30.23
N ILE A 24 9.62 7.45 -30.47
CA ILE A 24 9.99 6.51 -29.41
C ILE A 24 11.42 6.77 -28.96
N GLY A 25 11.61 7.07 -27.67
CA GLY A 25 12.90 7.05 -26.99
C GLY A 25 13.08 5.75 -26.22
N PHE A 26 14.20 5.05 -26.42
CA PHE A 26 14.51 3.77 -25.79
C PHE A 26 15.75 3.87 -24.92
N GLU A 27 15.67 3.35 -23.70
CA GLU A 27 16.80 3.23 -22.77
C GLU A 27 17.51 1.90 -22.96
N THR A 28 18.78 1.95 -23.37
CA THR A 28 19.57 0.74 -23.71
C THR A 28 20.03 -0.06 -22.51
N ASP A 29 20.05 0.56 -21.33
CA ASP A 29 20.50 -0.02 -20.06
C ASP A 29 19.35 -0.56 -19.20
N THR A 30 18.13 -0.04 -19.37
CA THR A 30 16.95 -0.47 -18.58
C THR A 30 15.91 -1.24 -19.41
N GLY A 31 15.97 -1.12 -20.76
CA GLY A 31 14.94 -1.66 -21.65
C GLY A 31 13.64 -0.87 -21.69
N ASN A 32 13.55 0.22 -20.94
CA ASN A 32 12.37 1.07 -20.88
C ASN A 32 12.26 2.00 -22.09
N GLN A 33 11.02 2.42 -22.39
CA GLN A 33 10.77 3.36 -23.48
C GLN A 33 9.74 4.43 -23.08
N LYS A 34 9.86 5.61 -23.72
CA LYS A 34 8.90 6.70 -23.62
C LYS A 34 8.47 7.14 -25.00
N ILE A 35 7.23 7.66 -25.12
CA ILE A 35 6.69 8.18 -26.37
C ILE A 35 6.58 9.68 -26.24
N GLY A 36 7.16 10.41 -27.21
CA GLY A 36 7.11 11.85 -27.27
C GLY A 36 5.70 12.38 -27.49
N ASN A 37 5.37 13.49 -26.85
CA ASN A 37 4.13 14.26 -27.06
C ASN A 37 4.37 15.58 -27.78
N GLY A 38 5.62 15.91 -28.13
CA GLY A 38 6.01 17.14 -28.80
C GLY A 38 6.07 18.38 -27.92
N VAL A 39 5.81 18.27 -26.62
CA VAL A 39 5.70 19.41 -25.69
C VAL A 39 6.64 19.24 -24.49
N GLU A 40 6.67 18.07 -23.89
CA GLU A 40 7.41 17.81 -22.66
C GLU A 40 8.79 17.24 -22.93
N GLY A 41 9.75 17.65 -22.09
CA GLY A 41 11.08 17.03 -22.06
C GLY A 41 11.03 15.61 -21.53
N TRP A 42 12.04 14.80 -21.90
CA TRP A 42 12.18 13.39 -21.53
C TRP A 42 11.85 13.09 -20.06
N ASN A 43 12.31 13.92 -19.14
CA ASN A 43 12.15 13.69 -17.70
C ASN A 43 10.70 13.78 -17.20
N LYS A 44 9.81 14.43 -17.98
CA LYS A 44 8.37 14.54 -17.66
C LYS A 44 7.51 13.50 -18.37
N LEU A 45 8.01 12.88 -19.45
CA LEU A 45 7.28 11.83 -20.15
C LEU A 45 7.19 10.58 -19.28
N HIS A 46 6.05 9.90 -19.34
CA HIS A 46 5.85 8.59 -18.68
C HIS A 46 6.49 7.45 -19.49
N TYR A 47 6.94 6.41 -18.81
CA TYR A 47 7.39 5.19 -19.47
C TYR A 47 6.20 4.45 -20.06
N TYR A 48 6.35 4.01 -21.33
CA TYR A 48 5.35 3.20 -22.00
C TYR A 48 5.50 1.73 -21.59
N GLY A 49 4.41 1.14 -21.06
CA GLY A 49 4.41 -0.27 -20.64
C GLY A 49 5.20 -0.55 -19.36
N SER A 50 5.73 0.49 -18.67
CA SER A 50 6.27 0.29 -17.33
C SER A 50 5.14 -0.10 -16.39
N PRO A 51 5.31 -1.13 -15.54
CA PRO A 51 4.43 -1.28 -14.40
C PRO A 51 4.43 0.03 -13.60
N GLY A 52 3.24 0.44 -13.12
CA GLY A 52 3.13 1.61 -12.26
C GLY A 52 3.96 1.44 -10.98
N HIS A 53 4.11 2.52 -10.23
CA HIS A 53 4.75 2.46 -8.91
C HIS A 53 4.00 1.50 -7.98
N TRP A 54 4.73 0.76 -7.17
CA TRP A 54 4.15 -0.23 -6.27
C TRP A 54 4.97 -0.39 -5.00
N GLY A 55 4.35 -0.96 -3.97
CA GLY A 55 5.02 -1.37 -2.76
C GLY A 55 4.24 -2.46 -2.04
N GLU A 56 4.96 -3.38 -1.41
CA GLU A 56 4.39 -4.37 -0.49
C GLU A 56 4.97 -4.15 0.90
N PHE A 57 4.09 -4.11 1.89
CA PHE A 57 4.42 -3.84 3.28
C PHE A 57 3.69 -4.83 4.18
N SER A 58 4.30 -5.18 5.30
CA SER A 58 3.66 -6.08 6.26
C SER A 58 4.05 -5.76 7.70
N SER A 59 3.30 -6.31 8.64
CA SER A 59 3.66 -6.28 10.05
C SER A 59 3.77 -7.70 10.59
N THR A 60 4.89 -8.00 11.21
CA THR A 60 5.17 -9.31 11.84
C THR A 60 4.91 -9.30 13.34
N VAL A 61 4.37 -8.21 13.87
CA VAL A 61 4.00 -8.06 15.29
C VAL A 61 2.48 -8.00 15.46
N GLU A 62 1.99 -8.51 16.58
CA GLU A 62 0.60 -8.35 16.99
C GLU A 62 0.35 -6.88 17.32
N GLN A 63 -0.79 -6.34 16.87
CA GLN A 63 -1.20 -4.95 17.12
C GLN A 63 -2.48 -4.92 17.94
N SER A 64 -2.49 -4.09 18.98
CA SER A 64 -3.64 -3.86 19.86
C SER A 64 -4.03 -2.38 19.85
N ALA A 65 -5.29 -2.09 20.15
CA ALA A 65 -5.80 -0.74 20.31
C ALA A 65 -6.68 -0.66 21.56
N THR A 66 -6.79 0.54 22.11
CA THR A 66 -7.80 0.81 23.15
C THR A 66 -9.20 0.74 22.55
N ALA A 67 -10.13 0.14 23.26
CA ALA A 67 -11.52 0.03 22.80
C ALA A 67 -12.09 1.40 22.39
N ASN A 68 -12.75 1.43 21.24
CA ASN A 68 -13.39 2.62 20.65
C ASN A 68 -12.44 3.83 20.44
N THR A 69 -11.14 3.57 20.32
CA THR A 69 -10.14 4.62 20.11
C THR A 69 -9.47 4.42 18.75
N PRO A 70 -9.57 5.40 17.83
CA PRO A 70 -8.87 5.36 16.56
C PRO A 70 -7.36 5.20 16.73
N THR A 71 -6.79 4.19 16.09
CA THR A 71 -5.37 3.85 16.14
C THR A 71 -4.89 3.55 14.73
N GLU A 72 -3.66 3.92 14.41
CA GLU A 72 -3.05 3.62 13.12
C GLU A 72 -2.62 2.15 13.05
N VAL A 73 -2.85 1.50 11.91
CA VAL A 73 -2.22 0.21 11.60
C VAL A 73 -0.76 0.46 11.22
N THR A 74 0.14 -0.35 11.78
CA THR A 74 1.59 -0.15 11.62
C THR A 74 2.25 -1.27 10.82
N TYR A 75 3.35 -0.93 10.13
CA TYR A 75 4.14 -1.80 9.28
C TYR A 75 5.60 -1.79 9.74
N ASN A 76 6.22 -2.94 9.83
CA ASN A 76 7.64 -3.08 10.22
C ASN A 76 8.49 -3.82 9.18
N ASN A 77 7.90 -4.19 8.03
CA ASN A 77 8.59 -4.86 6.94
C ASN A 77 8.17 -4.28 5.58
N THR A 78 9.15 -4.13 4.69
CA THR A 78 8.98 -3.57 3.34
C THR A 78 9.65 -4.49 2.34
N ASP A 79 8.99 -4.80 1.21
CA ASP A 79 9.64 -5.47 0.09
C ASP A 79 10.70 -4.54 -0.52
N PRO A 80 11.99 -4.96 -0.58
CA PRO A 80 13.07 -4.12 -1.09
C PRO A 80 12.97 -3.84 -2.60
N ASN A 81 12.13 -4.55 -3.35
CA ASN A 81 11.94 -4.36 -4.78
C ASN A 81 10.84 -3.36 -5.12
N GLY A 82 10.09 -2.87 -4.11
CA GLY A 82 9.08 -1.83 -4.30
C GLY A 82 9.66 -0.54 -4.87
N ASP A 83 8.88 0.17 -5.66
CA ASP A 83 9.25 1.45 -6.28
C ASP A 83 8.15 2.50 -6.17
N GLY A 84 8.52 3.70 -5.77
CA GLY A 84 7.64 4.86 -5.76
C GLY A 84 6.60 4.92 -4.64
N VAL A 85 6.57 3.92 -3.74
CA VAL A 85 5.75 3.90 -2.52
C VAL A 85 6.62 3.54 -1.33
N ARG A 86 6.44 4.20 -0.20
CA ARG A 86 7.23 3.97 1.01
C ARG A 86 6.38 4.10 2.28
N ILE A 87 6.84 3.49 3.37
CA ILE A 87 6.27 3.70 4.70
C ILE A 87 7.10 4.74 5.45
N GLU A 88 6.43 5.72 6.03
CA GLU A 88 7.00 6.71 6.95
C GLU A 88 6.30 6.61 8.31
N LEU A 89 7.04 6.88 9.39
CA LEU A 89 6.55 6.82 10.77
C LEU A 89 5.82 5.50 11.11
N ASN A 90 6.20 4.42 10.45
CA ASN A 90 5.63 3.07 10.56
C ASN A 90 4.14 2.91 10.15
N SER A 91 3.40 3.99 9.85
CA SER A 91 1.97 3.93 9.50
C SER A 91 1.62 4.63 8.20
N ARG A 92 2.41 5.65 7.78
CA ARG A 92 2.12 6.49 6.64
C ARG A 92 2.58 5.85 5.34
N ILE A 93 1.65 5.55 4.48
CA ILE A 93 1.87 4.99 3.14
C ILE A 93 1.99 6.18 2.18
N THR A 94 3.20 6.60 1.89
CA THR A 94 3.50 7.82 1.10
C THR A 94 3.83 7.47 -0.34
N VAL A 95 3.25 8.20 -1.29
CA VAL A 95 3.51 8.03 -2.72
C VAL A 95 4.48 9.09 -3.25
N ASN A 96 5.49 8.67 -4.01
CA ASN A 96 6.51 9.56 -4.58
C ASN A 96 6.05 10.28 -5.86
N ASN A 97 4.98 9.80 -6.50
CA ASN A 97 4.49 10.29 -7.78
C ASN A 97 2.97 10.49 -7.72
N PRO A 98 2.42 11.49 -8.44
CA PRO A 98 0.98 11.66 -8.52
C PRO A 98 0.36 10.54 -9.35
N GLY A 99 -0.88 10.13 -9.02
CA GLY A 99 -1.55 9.08 -9.76
C GLY A 99 -2.79 8.52 -9.08
N VAL A 100 -3.38 7.53 -9.72
CA VAL A 100 -4.46 6.72 -9.15
C VAL A 100 -3.83 5.44 -8.58
N TYR A 101 -4.02 5.22 -7.30
CA TYR A 101 -3.44 4.10 -6.56
C TYR A 101 -4.53 3.19 -6.00
N VAL A 102 -4.29 1.89 -6.07
CA VAL A 102 -5.07 0.87 -5.37
C VAL A 102 -4.30 0.46 -4.13
N PHE A 103 -5.02 0.36 -3.01
CA PHE A 103 -4.54 -0.09 -1.71
C PHE A 103 -5.31 -1.37 -1.36
N GLU A 104 -4.61 -2.48 -1.18
CA GLU A 104 -5.19 -3.76 -0.78
C GLU A 104 -4.63 -4.18 0.58
N PHE A 105 -5.47 -4.18 1.60
CA PHE A 105 -5.12 -4.58 2.95
C PHE A 105 -5.68 -5.95 3.26
N ASN A 106 -4.81 -6.87 3.69
CA ASN A 106 -5.18 -8.18 4.23
C ASN A 106 -4.87 -8.19 5.72
N LEU A 107 -5.90 -8.25 6.56
CA LEU A 107 -5.84 -8.09 8.00
C LEU A 107 -6.20 -9.40 8.69
N GLN A 108 -5.36 -9.85 9.63
CA GLN A 108 -5.57 -11.05 10.44
C GLN A 108 -6.14 -10.64 11.81
N LEU A 109 -7.47 -10.66 11.95
CA LEU A 109 -8.14 -10.30 13.20
C LEU A 109 -8.21 -11.48 14.16
N SER A 110 -8.12 -11.18 15.45
CA SER A 110 -8.31 -12.16 16.52
C SER A 110 -9.10 -11.55 17.67
N ASN A 111 -9.89 -12.37 18.36
CA ASN A 111 -10.67 -11.98 19.52
C ASN A 111 -10.42 -12.97 20.67
N ASP A 112 -9.92 -12.48 21.81
CA ASP A 112 -9.64 -13.30 23.01
C ASP A 112 -10.72 -13.14 24.08
N ASP A 113 -11.89 -12.57 23.74
CA ASP A 113 -13.07 -12.49 24.60
C ASP A 113 -14.07 -13.62 24.26
N THR A 114 -14.98 -13.88 25.20
CA THR A 114 -16.10 -14.83 25.07
C THR A 114 -17.35 -14.19 24.44
N GLN A 115 -17.24 -12.97 23.97
CA GLN A 115 -18.28 -12.23 23.25
C GLN A 115 -17.79 -11.84 21.87
N ILE A 116 -18.71 -11.75 20.89
CA ILE A 116 -18.43 -11.19 19.58
C ILE A 116 -18.20 -9.68 19.73
N HIS A 117 -17.18 -9.16 19.05
CA HIS A 117 -16.84 -7.75 19.03
C HIS A 117 -16.66 -7.25 17.62
N ASP A 118 -16.95 -5.96 17.41
CA ASP A 118 -16.77 -5.32 16.11
C ASP A 118 -15.42 -4.60 16.04
N ALA A 119 -14.86 -4.54 14.84
CA ALA A 119 -13.76 -3.66 14.50
C ALA A 119 -14.12 -2.83 13.26
N HIS A 120 -13.81 -1.55 13.30
CA HIS A 120 -14.01 -0.62 12.19
C HIS A 120 -12.68 -0.21 11.62
N PHE A 121 -12.59 -0.12 10.29
CA PHE A 121 -11.39 0.30 9.54
C PHE A 121 -11.78 1.39 8.55
N TRP A 122 -10.91 2.41 8.39
CA TRP A 122 -11.10 3.48 7.40
C TRP A 122 -9.77 4.09 7.01
N LEU A 123 -9.74 4.86 5.94
CA LEU A 123 -8.57 5.58 5.49
C LEU A 123 -8.52 7.00 6.04
N ARG A 124 -7.33 7.47 6.36
CA ARG A 124 -6.98 8.85 6.70
C ARG A 124 -5.93 9.36 5.73
N ARG A 125 -6.07 10.61 5.26
CA ARG A 125 -5.17 11.22 4.28
C ARG A 125 -4.56 12.50 4.81
N ASN A 126 -3.24 12.66 4.69
CA ASN A 126 -2.47 13.90 4.91
C ASN A 126 -2.75 14.67 6.22
N ASN A 127 -3.34 14.02 7.21
CA ASN A 127 -3.69 14.64 8.47
C ASN A 127 -3.65 13.61 9.61
N SER A 128 -3.13 14.00 10.77
CA SER A 128 -3.12 13.18 11.98
C SER A 128 -4.44 13.21 12.77
N GLY A 129 -5.38 14.09 12.39
CA GLY A 129 -6.69 14.24 13.03
C GLY A 129 -7.84 13.65 12.20
N SER A 130 -9.04 13.58 12.79
CA SER A 130 -10.24 13.08 12.11
C SER A 130 -10.66 13.86 10.86
N ASP A 131 -10.21 15.13 10.73
CA ASP A 131 -10.44 15.94 9.52
C ASP A 131 -9.78 15.36 8.26
N GLY A 132 -8.80 14.44 8.44
CA GLY A 132 -8.19 13.68 7.34
C GLY A 132 -8.92 12.41 6.97
N ASP A 133 -9.98 12.03 7.70
CA ASP A 133 -10.71 10.77 7.45
C ASP A 133 -11.42 10.83 6.09
N VAL A 134 -11.15 9.83 5.25
CA VAL A 134 -11.65 9.76 3.89
C VAL A 134 -13.08 9.21 3.90
N ALA A 135 -14.03 9.99 3.42
CA ALA A 135 -15.44 9.58 3.37
C ALA A 135 -15.63 8.29 2.55
N LEU A 136 -16.59 7.46 2.97
CA LEU A 136 -17.00 6.21 2.30
C LEU A 136 -15.91 5.12 2.27
N THR A 137 -14.89 5.19 3.14
CA THR A 137 -13.87 4.14 3.26
C THR A 137 -14.03 3.27 4.51
N THR A 138 -15.06 3.52 5.34
CA THR A 138 -15.26 2.74 6.55
C THR A 138 -15.82 1.35 6.23
N THR A 139 -15.09 0.33 6.70
CA THR A 139 -15.51 -1.08 6.68
C THR A 139 -15.64 -1.56 8.12
N ALA A 140 -16.73 -2.28 8.43
CA ALA A 140 -16.96 -2.90 9.73
C ALA A 140 -16.93 -4.42 9.60
N VAL A 141 -16.38 -5.09 10.61
CA VAL A 141 -16.34 -6.55 10.69
C VAL A 141 -16.60 -7.01 12.11
N SER A 142 -17.44 -8.03 12.28
CA SER A 142 -17.62 -8.72 13.57
C SER A 142 -16.60 -9.84 13.69
N VAL A 143 -15.84 -9.84 14.76
CA VAL A 143 -14.84 -10.86 15.07
C VAL A 143 -15.44 -11.85 16.06
N ILE A 144 -15.53 -13.11 15.65
CA ILE A 144 -16.14 -14.18 16.45
C ILE A 144 -15.42 -14.32 17.79
N GLU A 145 -16.18 -14.76 18.79
CA GLU A 145 -15.72 -14.98 20.15
C GLU A 145 -14.71 -16.13 20.25
N LYS A 146 -13.94 -16.13 21.32
CA LYS A 146 -13.10 -17.23 21.75
C LYS A 146 -13.92 -18.47 22.10
N HIS A 147 -13.53 -19.62 21.61
CA HIS A 147 -14.18 -20.90 21.90
C HIS A 147 -13.18 -21.95 22.42
N GLY A 148 -13.52 -22.58 23.55
CA GLY A 148 -12.71 -23.66 24.12
C GLY A 148 -11.24 -23.26 24.41
N GLY A 149 -10.99 -22.01 24.77
CA GLY A 149 -9.64 -21.49 24.99
C GLY A 149 -8.87 -21.09 23.72
N VAL A 150 -9.46 -21.27 22.54
CA VAL A 150 -8.90 -20.86 21.27
C VAL A 150 -9.50 -19.51 20.89
N ARG A 151 -8.65 -18.52 20.57
CA ARG A 151 -9.08 -17.19 20.10
C ARG A 151 -9.94 -17.31 18.84
N GLY A 152 -11.01 -16.54 18.77
CA GLY A 152 -11.75 -16.32 17.53
C GLY A 152 -10.85 -15.66 16.50
N ASN A 153 -10.93 -16.06 15.24
CA ASN A 153 -10.13 -15.47 14.16
C ASN A 153 -11.02 -15.11 12.99
N ASN A 154 -10.71 -13.98 12.36
CA ASN A 154 -11.31 -13.56 11.11
C ASN A 154 -10.24 -12.96 10.21
N ASN A 155 -10.42 -13.09 8.90
CA ASN A 155 -9.57 -12.44 7.91
C ASN A 155 -10.40 -11.39 7.17
N LEU A 156 -9.89 -10.16 7.09
CA LEU A 156 -10.56 -9.06 6.42
C LEU A 156 -9.71 -8.56 5.26
N LEU A 157 -10.31 -8.51 4.10
CA LEU A 157 -9.74 -7.90 2.90
C LEU A 157 -10.45 -6.56 2.67
N ILE A 158 -9.66 -5.50 2.53
CA ILE A 158 -10.17 -4.14 2.23
C ILE A 158 -9.39 -3.64 1.02
N ASP A 159 -10.10 -3.12 0.03
CA ASP A 159 -9.49 -2.44 -1.11
C ASP A 159 -10.11 -1.06 -1.32
N HIS A 160 -9.25 -0.09 -1.67
CA HIS A 160 -9.67 1.26 -2.01
C HIS A 160 -8.82 1.83 -3.13
N THR A 161 -9.47 2.61 -4.00
CA THR A 161 -8.78 3.33 -5.08
C THR A 161 -8.85 4.83 -4.81
N LEU A 162 -7.69 5.50 -4.79
CA LEU A 162 -7.58 6.93 -4.50
C LEU A 162 -6.70 7.64 -5.54
N THR A 163 -7.08 8.87 -5.90
CA THR A 163 -6.21 9.78 -6.62
C THR A 163 -5.37 10.57 -5.63
N LEU A 164 -4.05 10.45 -5.73
CA LEU A 164 -3.08 11.06 -4.82
C LEU A 164 -2.14 12.01 -5.59
N ALA A 165 -1.80 13.13 -4.97
CA ALA A 165 -0.71 13.99 -5.41
C ALA A 165 0.64 13.42 -4.94
N LYS A 166 1.73 13.94 -5.52
CA LYS A 166 3.08 13.62 -5.05
C LYS A 166 3.23 13.98 -3.56
N GLU A 167 3.82 13.07 -2.78
CA GLU A 167 4.05 13.20 -1.33
C GLU A 167 2.76 13.14 -0.48
N ASP A 168 1.61 12.86 -1.07
CA ASP A 168 0.45 12.48 -0.27
C ASP A 168 0.70 11.16 0.46
N TYR A 169 0.16 11.04 1.66
CA TYR A 169 0.17 9.78 2.40
C TYR A 169 -1.24 9.36 2.85
N ILE A 170 -1.41 8.06 3.00
CA ILE A 170 -2.59 7.41 3.55
C ILE A 170 -2.19 6.62 4.79
N GLU A 171 -3.04 6.63 5.81
CA GLU A 171 -2.97 5.74 6.96
C GLU A 171 -4.23 4.88 7.01
N LEU A 172 -4.08 3.58 7.29
CA LEU A 172 -5.21 2.73 7.65
C LEU A 172 -5.46 2.89 9.15
N MET A 173 -6.61 3.44 9.49
CA MET A 173 -7.09 3.60 10.86
C MET A 173 -7.95 2.42 11.26
N TRP A 174 -7.92 2.06 12.53
CA TRP A 174 -8.85 1.08 13.07
C TRP A 174 -9.27 1.40 14.51
N ALA A 175 -10.46 0.92 14.89
CA ALA A 175 -10.99 1.04 16.25
C ALA A 175 -11.81 -0.23 16.57
N PRO A 176 -11.31 -1.13 17.44
CA PRO A 176 -12.08 -2.26 17.93
C PRO A 176 -13.06 -1.82 19.02
N SER A 177 -14.20 -2.47 19.12
CA SER A 177 -15.16 -2.24 20.21
C SER A 177 -14.69 -2.77 21.57
N ASN A 178 -13.68 -3.65 21.57
CA ASN A 178 -13.04 -4.21 22.77
C ASN A 178 -11.54 -4.39 22.55
N ALA A 179 -10.73 -4.10 23.59
CA ALA A 179 -9.27 -4.21 23.53
C ALA A 179 -8.74 -5.65 23.40
N LEU A 180 -9.57 -6.68 23.59
CA LEU A 180 -9.22 -8.09 23.33
C LEU A 180 -9.31 -8.47 21.85
N VAL A 181 -9.80 -7.56 20.98
CA VAL A 181 -9.66 -7.69 19.54
C VAL A 181 -8.32 -7.14 19.11
N THR A 182 -7.53 -7.94 18.40
CA THR A 182 -6.17 -7.58 17.96
C THR A 182 -5.97 -7.90 16.47
N LEU A 183 -4.97 -7.29 15.85
CA LEU A 183 -4.42 -7.75 14.58
C LEU A 183 -3.31 -8.76 14.90
N LEU A 184 -3.56 -10.03 14.65
CA LEU A 184 -2.77 -11.15 15.16
C LEU A 184 -1.66 -11.57 14.21
N ALA A 185 -0.41 -11.40 14.60
CA ALA A 185 0.73 -12.06 13.98
C ALA A 185 0.92 -13.48 14.58
N GLY A 186 1.54 -14.37 13.82
CA GLY A 186 1.85 -15.72 14.26
C GLY A 186 3.26 -16.15 13.90
N ALA A 187 3.98 -16.77 14.83
CA ALA A 187 5.30 -17.33 14.55
C ALA A 187 5.21 -18.48 13.53
N ALA A 188 6.34 -18.79 12.88
CA ALA A 188 6.50 -20.04 12.13
C ALA A 188 6.35 -21.24 13.08
N ILE A 189 5.77 -22.31 12.61
CA ILE A 189 5.62 -23.55 13.37
C ILE A 189 6.19 -24.74 12.59
N THR A 190 6.57 -25.78 13.31
CA THR A 190 7.08 -27.04 12.73
C THR A 190 6.25 -28.26 13.15
N ASP A 191 5.35 -28.12 14.12
CA ASP A 191 4.48 -29.16 14.65
C ASP A 191 3.03 -28.64 14.75
N PRO A 192 2.01 -29.37 14.32
CA PRO A 192 2.02 -30.69 13.67
C PRO A 192 2.46 -30.70 12.21
N TYR A 193 2.68 -29.52 11.60
CA TYR A 193 3.19 -29.35 10.22
C TYR A 193 4.01 -28.06 10.14
N THR A 194 4.92 -27.99 9.17
CA THR A 194 5.72 -26.80 8.95
C THR A 194 4.92 -25.75 8.18
N ARG A 195 4.87 -24.53 8.72
CA ARG A 195 4.38 -23.34 8.01
C ARG A 195 5.21 -22.10 8.37
N PRO A 196 5.34 -21.13 7.46
CA PRO A 196 5.99 -19.86 7.75
C PRO A 196 5.23 -19.04 8.81
N SER A 197 5.84 -17.95 9.27
CA SER A 197 5.19 -16.94 10.09
C SER A 197 4.01 -16.30 9.35
N ARG A 198 3.03 -15.85 10.11
CA ARG A 198 1.83 -15.16 9.63
C ARG A 198 1.94 -13.68 10.04
N PRO A 199 1.91 -12.73 9.09
CA PRO A 199 1.85 -11.31 9.42
C PRO A 199 0.48 -10.94 10.00
N SER A 200 0.40 -9.87 10.81
CA SER A 200 -0.86 -9.30 11.30
C SER A 200 -1.59 -8.49 10.22
N VAL A 201 -0.83 -7.90 9.31
CA VAL A 201 -1.30 -7.19 8.13
C VAL A 201 -0.33 -7.37 6.97
N VAL A 202 -0.87 -7.49 5.76
CA VAL A 202 -0.15 -7.30 4.48
C VAL A 202 -0.85 -6.20 3.71
N LEU A 203 -0.09 -5.29 3.17
CA LEU A 203 -0.55 -4.20 2.32
C LEU A 203 0.16 -4.28 0.97
N ASN A 204 -0.63 -4.31 -0.10
CA ASN A 204 -0.16 -4.08 -1.45
C ASN A 204 -0.66 -2.71 -1.93
N VAL A 205 0.23 -1.94 -2.52
CA VAL A 205 -0.10 -0.65 -3.15
C VAL A 205 0.43 -0.65 -4.56
N TYR A 206 -0.40 -0.27 -5.53
CA TYR A 206 0.05 -0.16 -6.92
C TYR A 206 -0.68 0.95 -7.65
N GLN A 207 0.08 1.68 -8.46
CA GLN A 207 -0.42 2.73 -9.33
C GLN A 207 -1.08 2.12 -10.56
N VAL A 208 -2.33 2.46 -10.81
CA VAL A 208 -3.12 1.94 -11.97
C VAL A 208 -3.24 2.98 -13.08
N ALA A 209 -3.05 4.26 -12.78
CA ALA A 209 -3.01 5.34 -13.77
C ALA A 209 -2.12 6.49 -13.29
N ALA A 210 -1.49 7.20 -14.21
CA ALA A 210 -0.89 8.51 -13.95
C ALA A 210 -2.00 9.56 -13.76
N ALA A 211 -1.74 10.59 -12.95
CA ALA A 211 -2.63 11.73 -12.80
C ALA A 211 -2.24 12.87 -13.77
#